data_d6c812e29d22369967148d9a6b704ffa
#
_entry.id   d6c812e29d22369967148d9a6b704ffa
#
_cell.length_a   1.000
_cell.length_b   1.000
_cell.length_c   1.000
_cell.angle_alpha   90.00
_cell.angle_beta   90.00
_cell.angle_gamma   90.00
#
_symmetry.space_group_name_H-M   'P 1'
#
loop_
_entity.id
_entity.type
_entity.pdbx_description
1 polymer ?
#
loop_
_entity_poly.entity_id
_entity_poly.type
_entity_poly.pdbx_seq_one_letter_code
_entity_poly.pdbx_strand_id
1 'polypeptide(L)'
;MSKKTNIDLMNEYIEKQDKISDQTKKTYLQTAKTLPFNITTSQPTIIKKLKELYNNPNTLSLYLNMIILVRRHLNLEHEKLIKLRNDLRDAIIKLRKENMTSTKSELPTYNEINEKLNELVGIRYILNYLLITYGLRNKDINLLYVNKLPSNKE
;
A
#
# COMPACT_ATOMS: atom_id res chain seq x y z
N MET A 1 19.11 17.92 -26.92
CA MET A 1 18.25 16.84 -26.45
C MET A 1 17.42 17.33 -25.26
N SER A 2 16.10 17.30 -25.36
CA SER A 2 15.21 17.69 -24.27
C SER A 2 15.39 16.73 -23.07
N LYS A 3 15.48 17.28 -21.86
CA LYS A 3 15.66 16.48 -20.63
C LYS A 3 14.34 15.76 -20.33
N LYS A 4 14.34 14.43 -20.32
CA LYS A 4 13.14 13.64 -20.00
C LYS A 4 12.55 14.04 -18.65
N THR A 5 11.23 14.13 -18.57
CA THR A 5 10.51 14.38 -17.33
C THR A 5 10.44 13.11 -16.47
N ASN A 6 10.10 13.23 -15.20
CA ASN A 6 9.88 12.06 -14.33
C ASN A 6 8.75 11.15 -14.84
N ILE A 7 7.73 11.76 -15.48
CA ILE A 7 6.62 11.01 -16.09
C ILE A 7 7.10 10.19 -17.28
N ASP A 8 7.93 10.77 -18.15
CA ASP A 8 8.50 10.06 -19.31
C ASP A 8 9.32 8.85 -18.85
N LEU A 9 10.19 9.06 -17.84
CA LEU A 9 11.03 8.00 -17.28
C LEU A 9 10.19 6.89 -16.62
N MET A 10 9.08 7.25 -15.97
CA MET A 10 8.18 6.28 -15.36
C MET A 10 7.38 5.51 -16.41
N ASN A 11 6.91 6.16 -17.47
CA ASN A 11 6.23 5.48 -18.58
C ASN A 11 7.14 4.46 -19.23
N GLU A 12 8.39 4.81 -19.54
CA GLU A 12 9.38 3.87 -20.09
C GLU A 12 9.62 2.64 -19.20
N TYR A 13 9.61 2.85 -17.88
CA TYR A 13 9.69 1.74 -16.91
C TYR A 13 8.44 0.86 -16.96
N ILE A 14 7.25 1.47 -16.94
CA ILE A 14 5.96 0.76 -16.91
C ILE A 14 5.74 -0.06 -18.19
N GLU A 15 6.07 0.49 -19.34
CA GLU A 15 5.93 -0.19 -20.65
C GLU A 15 6.73 -1.50 -20.74
N LYS A 16 7.83 -1.60 -20.01
CA LYS A 16 8.68 -2.80 -19.95
C LYS A 16 8.27 -3.79 -18.86
N GLN A 17 7.16 -3.55 -18.16
CA GLN A 17 6.70 -4.39 -17.03
C GLN A 17 5.32 -5.02 -17.33
N ASP A 18 5.31 -6.29 -17.70
CA ASP A 18 4.09 -7.01 -18.07
C ASP A 18 3.14 -7.32 -16.89
N LYS A 19 3.63 -7.24 -15.64
CA LYS A 19 2.91 -7.73 -14.45
C LYS A 19 2.45 -6.64 -13.48
N ILE A 20 2.52 -5.37 -13.87
CA ILE A 20 2.08 -4.27 -12.99
C ILE A 20 0.58 -4.03 -13.19
N SER A 21 -0.19 -4.07 -12.09
CA SER A 21 -1.63 -3.75 -12.12
C SER A 21 -1.88 -2.29 -12.52
N ASP A 22 -3.02 -2.00 -13.14
CA ASP A 22 -3.37 -0.64 -13.56
C ASP A 22 -3.44 0.34 -12.38
N GLN A 23 -3.88 -0.12 -11.22
CA GLN A 23 -3.87 0.69 -10.00
C GLN A 23 -2.44 1.07 -9.59
N THR A 24 -1.48 0.14 -9.69
CA THR A 24 -0.07 0.41 -9.39
C THR A 24 0.53 1.38 -10.40
N LYS A 25 0.21 1.23 -11.70
CA LYS A 25 0.63 2.17 -12.76
C LYS A 25 0.16 3.60 -12.45
N LYS A 26 -1.14 3.76 -12.13
CA LYS A 26 -1.72 5.07 -11.74
C LYS A 26 -0.98 5.68 -10.54
N THR A 27 -0.74 4.88 -9.50
CA THR A 27 -0.02 5.33 -8.31
C THR A 27 1.41 5.80 -8.65
N TYR A 28 2.14 5.05 -9.45
CA TYR A 28 3.50 5.41 -9.86
C TYR A 28 3.56 6.69 -10.69
N LEU A 29 2.66 6.84 -11.66
CA LEU A 29 2.58 8.05 -12.49
C LEU A 29 2.21 9.28 -11.65
N GLN A 30 1.25 9.14 -10.74
CA GLN A 30 0.88 10.23 -9.83
C GLN A 30 2.05 10.61 -8.93
N THR A 31 2.76 9.63 -8.38
CA THR A 31 3.95 9.86 -7.54
C THR A 31 5.07 10.55 -8.34
N ALA A 32 5.32 10.11 -9.58
CA ALA A 32 6.31 10.74 -10.45
C ALA A 32 5.96 12.20 -10.80
N LYS A 33 4.67 12.49 -11.00
CA LYS A 33 4.17 13.85 -11.29
C LYS A 33 4.37 14.82 -10.11
N THR A 34 4.26 14.33 -8.87
CA THR A 34 4.36 15.16 -7.66
C THR A 34 5.80 15.45 -7.21
N LEU A 35 6.80 14.79 -7.80
CA LEU A 35 8.20 15.04 -7.46
C LEU A 35 8.68 16.39 -8.02
N PRO A 36 9.15 17.33 -7.16
CA PRO A 36 9.65 18.63 -7.60
C PRO A 36 11.12 18.60 -8.08
N PHE A 37 11.68 17.41 -8.28
CA PHE A 37 13.05 17.21 -8.76
C PHE A 37 13.12 16.01 -9.71
N ASN A 38 14.15 15.97 -10.54
CA ASN A 38 14.32 14.87 -11.50
C ASN A 38 14.89 13.62 -10.81
N ILE A 39 14.34 12.45 -11.12
CA ILE A 39 14.77 11.14 -10.58
C ILE A 39 16.23 10.82 -10.93
N THR A 40 16.79 11.40 -12.00
CA THR A 40 18.18 11.21 -12.41
C THR A 40 19.18 12.03 -11.60
N THR A 41 18.72 12.93 -10.72
CA THR A 41 19.57 13.73 -9.84
C THR A 41 20.41 12.83 -8.91
N SER A 42 21.52 13.34 -8.35
CA SER A 42 22.40 12.57 -7.45
C SER A 42 21.65 12.03 -6.22
N GLN A 43 22.02 10.83 -5.75
CA GLN A 43 21.36 10.19 -4.60
C GLN A 43 21.33 11.08 -3.34
N PRO A 44 22.43 11.78 -2.95
CA PRO A 44 22.41 12.65 -1.77
C PRO A 44 21.39 13.79 -1.90
N THR A 45 21.28 14.38 -3.09
CA THR A 45 20.30 15.45 -3.37
C THR A 45 18.86 14.93 -3.30
N ILE A 46 18.59 13.74 -3.84
CA ILE A 46 17.29 13.07 -3.74
C ILE A 46 16.91 12.85 -2.28
N ILE A 47 17.83 12.26 -1.49
CA ILE A 47 17.61 11.97 -0.07
C ILE A 47 17.29 13.24 0.71
N LYS A 48 18.09 14.30 0.50
CA LYS A 48 17.87 15.60 1.16
C LYS A 48 16.48 16.14 0.86
N LYS A 49 16.12 16.24 -0.43
CA LYS A 49 14.83 16.79 -0.86
C LYS A 49 13.65 15.95 -0.39
N LEU A 50 13.76 14.62 -0.41
CA LEU A 50 12.69 13.75 0.08
C LEU A 50 12.44 13.94 1.57
N LYS A 51 13.50 14.07 2.38
CA LYS A 51 13.38 14.31 3.83
C LYS A 51 12.82 15.69 4.16
N GLU A 52 13.10 16.70 3.34
CA GLU A 52 12.53 18.05 3.48
C GLU A 52 11.03 18.08 3.14
N LEU A 53 10.59 17.27 2.16
CA LEU A 53 9.21 17.28 1.68
C LEU A 53 8.28 16.35 2.46
N TYR A 54 8.79 15.25 2.99
CA TYR A 54 7.96 14.19 3.56
C TYR A 54 8.44 13.74 4.94
N ASN A 55 7.68 14.08 5.96
CA ASN A 55 7.95 13.65 7.35
C ASN A 55 7.37 12.26 7.66
N ASN A 56 6.36 11.80 6.90
CA ASN A 56 5.73 10.50 7.13
C ASN A 56 6.60 9.37 6.54
N PRO A 57 7.07 8.40 7.36
CA PRO A 57 7.95 7.33 6.91
C PRO A 57 7.31 6.42 5.81
N ASN A 58 5.99 6.20 5.86
CA ASN A 58 5.29 5.39 4.86
C ASN A 58 5.28 6.10 3.51
N THR A 59 5.01 7.42 3.51
CA THR A 59 5.04 8.25 2.30
C THR A 59 6.46 8.28 1.72
N LEU A 60 7.46 8.52 2.56
CA LEU A 60 8.87 8.54 2.15
C LEU A 60 9.29 7.20 1.54
N SER A 61 8.89 6.08 2.15
CA SER A 61 9.14 4.73 1.64
C SER A 61 8.49 4.48 0.27
N LEU A 62 7.28 4.99 0.03
CA LEU A 62 6.60 4.89 -1.25
C LEU A 62 7.41 5.60 -2.37
N TYR A 63 7.83 6.84 -2.14
CA TYR A 63 8.63 7.60 -3.09
C TYR A 63 9.99 6.94 -3.34
N LEU A 64 10.67 6.46 -2.30
CA LEU A 64 11.94 5.74 -2.43
C LEU A 64 11.80 4.47 -3.28
N ASN A 65 10.75 3.67 -3.05
CA ASN A 65 10.50 2.47 -3.85
C ASN A 65 10.37 2.81 -5.33
N MET A 66 9.54 3.80 -5.66
CA MET A 66 9.33 4.24 -7.04
C MET A 66 10.63 4.75 -7.68
N ILE A 67 11.39 5.61 -6.99
CA ILE A 67 12.64 6.16 -7.50
C ILE A 67 13.69 5.06 -7.74
N ILE A 68 13.81 4.10 -6.80
CA ILE A 68 14.73 2.96 -6.93
C ILE A 68 14.40 2.12 -8.15
N LEU A 69 13.11 1.84 -8.41
CA LEU A 69 12.68 1.06 -9.58
C LEU A 69 13.07 1.73 -10.89
N VAL A 70 12.81 3.03 -11.04
CA VAL A 70 13.18 3.78 -12.23
C VAL A 70 14.68 3.87 -12.38
N ARG A 71 15.43 4.15 -11.30
CA ARG A 71 16.91 4.22 -11.37
C ARG A 71 17.55 2.90 -11.74
N ARG A 72 17.03 1.77 -11.23
CA ARG A 72 17.44 0.42 -11.67
C ARG A 72 17.23 0.22 -13.17
N HIS A 73 16.05 0.59 -13.64
CA HIS A 73 15.72 0.51 -15.06
C HIS A 73 16.68 1.32 -15.95
N LEU A 74 17.12 2.47 -15.45
CA LEU A 74 18.07 3.37 -16.12
C LEU A 74 19.55 3.02 -15.87
N ASN A 75 19.86 1.95 -15.15
CA ASN A 75 21.22 1.57 -14.70
C ASN A 75 21.94 2.69 -13.94
N LEU A 76 21.20 3.49 -13.16
CA LEU A 76 21.75 4.53 -12.31
C LEU A 76 22.02 4.01 -10.90
N GLU A 77 23.04 4.55 -10.23
CA GLU A 77 23.35 4.24 -8.83
C GLU A 77 22.13 4.47 -7.91
N HIS A 78 21.86 3.53 -7.00
CA HIS A 78 20.69 3.57 -6.13
C HIS A 78 20.91 2.95 -4.73
N GLU A 79 22.13 2.56 -4.40
CA GLU A 79 22.49 1.83 -3.17
C GLU A 79 22.16 2.63 -1.91
N LYS A 80 22.45 3.94 -1.89
CA LYS A 80 22.14 4.82 -0.75
C LYS A 80 20.63 4.97 -0.54
N LEU A 81 19.85 4.94 -1.61
CA LEU A 81 18.40 4.99 -1.55
C LEU A 81 17.83 3.67 -0.99
N ILE A 82 18.40 2.52 -1.38
CA ILE A 82 18.03 1.21 -0.83
C ILE A 82 18.32 1.17 0.67
N LYS A 83 19.50 1.61 1.10
CA LYS A 83 19.84 1.67 2.52
C LYS A 83 18.82 2.49 3.30
N LEU A 84 18.54 3.72 2.87
CA LEU A 84 17.56 4.58 3.52
C LEU A 84 16.16 3.94 3.58
N ARG A 85 15.72 3.28 2.49
CA ARG A 85 14.44 2.56 2.47
C ARG A 85 14.39 1.43 3.49
N ASN A 86 15.48 0.66 3.62
CA ASN A 86 15.55 -0.45 4.57
C ASN A 86 15.54 0.07 6.00
N ASP A 87 16.31 1.11 6.31
CA ASP A 87 16.32 1.77 7.63
C ASP A 87 14.92 2.28 8.02
N LEU A 88 14.20 2.89 7.08
CA LEU A 88 12.81 3.33 7.28
C LEU A 88 11.87 2.16 7.52
N ARG A 89 12.00 1.07 6.77
CA ARG A 89 11.18 -0.13 6.93
C ARG A 89 11.35 -0.72 8.33
N ASP A 90 12.58 -0.83 8.80
CA ASP A 90 12.87 -1.36 10.13
C ASP A 90 12.29 -0.46 11.23
N ALA A 91 12.40 0.87 11.07
CA ALA A 91 11.79 1.84 11.97
C ALA A 91 10.24 1.71 11.98
N ILE A 92 9.61 1.56 10.82
CA ILE A 92 8.15 1.37 10.70
C ILE A 92 7.73 0.06 11.39
N ILE A 93 8.48 -1.03 11.19
CA ILE A 93 8.18 -2.33 11.82
C ILE A 93 8.31 -2.22 13.34
N LYS A 94 9.35 -1.56 13.84
CA LYS A 94 9.54 -1.32 15.27
C LYS A 94 8.38 -0.53 15.88
N LEU A 95 8.02 0.60 15.28
CA LEU A 95 6.88 1.42 15.71
C LEU A 95 5.55 0.65 15.72
N ARG A 96 5.31 -0.19 14.69
CA ARG A 96 4.11 -1.03 14.64
C ARG A 96 4.09 -2.06 15.78
N LYS A 97 5.22 -2.67 16.10
CA LYS A 97 5.32 -3.62 17.21
C LYS A 97 5.08 -2.93 18.55
N GLU A 98 5.66 -1.76 18.77
CA GLU A 98 5.47 -0.95 19.97
C GLU A 98 4.00 -0.54 20.13
N ASN A 99 3.36 -0.03 19.07
CA ASN A 99 1.95 0.33 19.07
C ASN A 99 1.04 -0.90 19.27
N MET A 100 1.35 -2.05 18.66
CA MET A 100 0.59 -3.29 18.88
C MET A 100 0.70 -3.77 20.33
N THR A 101 1.81 -3.53 21.00
CA THR A 101 1.99 -3.92 22.41
C THR A 101 1.18 -3.01 23.33
N SER A 102 1.08 -1.71 23.03
CA SER A 102 0.26 -0.76 23.79
C SER A 102 -1.25 -0.96 23.57
N THR A 103 -1.65 -1.37 22.35
CA THR A 103 -3.07 -1.54 21.98
C THR A 103 -3.61 -2.94 22.33
N LYS A 104 -2.75 -3.92 22.63
CA LYS A 104 -3.20 -5.29 22.95
C LYS A 104 -4.08 -5.37 24.19
N SER A 105 -3.89 -4.47 25.16
CA SER A 105 -4.72 -4.39 26.36
C SER A 105 -6.12 -3.78 26.11
N GLU A 106 -6.29 -3.11 24.96
CA GLU A 106 -7.54 -2.42 24.59
C GLU A 106 -8.33 -3.18 23.51
N LEU A 107 -7.75 -4.24 22.94
CA LEU A 107 -8.46 -5.05 21.94
C LEU A 107 -9.49 -5.94 22.65
N PRO A 108 -10.73 -5.98 22.14
CA PRO A 108 -11.76 -6.86 22.69
C PRO A 108 -11.32 -8.33 22.56
N THR A 109 -11.68 -9.11 23.55
CA THR A 109 -11.49 -10.56 23.54
C THR A 109 -12.39 -11.22 22.48
N TYR A 110 -12.07 -12.45 22.09
CA TYR A 110 -12.91 -13.22 21.17
C TYR A 110 -14.36 -13.38 21.69
N ASN A 111 -14.53 -13.55 22.99
CA ASN A 111 -15.86 -13.67 23.61
C ASN A 111 -16.65 -12.37 23.50
N GLU A 112 -16.04 -11.23 23.80
CA GLU A 112 -16.67 -9.91 23.65
C GLU A 112 -17.06 -9.63 22.18
N ILE A 113 -16.21 -10.04 21.22
CA ILE A 113 -16.53 -9.93 19.80
C ILE A 113 -17.73 -10.81 19.43
N ASN A 114 -17.79 -12.06 19.95
CA ASN A 114 -18.91 -12.97 19.68
C ASN A 114 -20.22 -12.49 20.34
N GLU A 115 -20.17 -11.94 21.54
CA GLU A 115 -21.34 -11.32 22.17
C GLU A 115 -21.90 -10.21 21.32
N LYS A 116 -21.05 -9.28 20.86
CA LYS A 116 -21.44 -8.20 19.95
C LYS A 116 -21.96 -8.72 18.61
N LEU A 117 -21.37 -9.78 18.08
CA LEU A 117 -21.83 -10.42 16.86
C LEU A 117 -23.27 -10.96 17.01
N ASN A 118 -23.58 -11.59 18.15
CA ASN A 118 -24.91 -12.15 18.45
C ASN A 118 -25.99 -11.08 18.64
N GLU A 119 -25.63 -9.82 18.93
CA GLU A 119 -26.56 -8.69 18.96
C GLU A 119 -27.00 -8.25 17.56
N LEU A 120 -26.29 -8.66 16.50
CA LEU A 120 -26.59 -8.30 15.11
C LEU A 120 -27.63 -9.25 14.53
N VAL A 121 -28.43 -8.73 13.59
CA VAL A 121 -29.44 -9.52 12.88
C VAL A 121 -29.33 -9.39 11.36
N GLY A 122 -29.83 -10.40 10.66
CA GLY A 122 -29.91 -10.41 9.20
C GLY A 122 -28.56 -10.30 8.51
N ILE A 123 -28.51 -9.45 7.49
CA ILE A 123 -27.31 -9.28 6.65
C ILE A 123 -26.10 -8.77 7.42
N ARG A 124 -26.32 -7.97 8.46
CA ARG A 124 -25.24 -7.45 9.31
C ARG A 124 -24.55 -8.59 10.08
N TYR A 125 -25.31 -9.51 10.64
CA TYR A 125 -24.78 -10.71 11.30
C TYR A 125 -23.95 -11.53 10.29
N ILE A 126 -24.50 -11.85 9.13
CA ILE A 126 -23.82 -12.67 8.13
C ILE A 126 -22.51 -12.05 7.68
N LEU A 127 -22.49 -10.75 7.36
CA LEU A 127 -21.29 -10.04 6.91
C LEU A 127 -20.20 -10.05 7.99
N ASN A 128 -20.57 -9.70 9.22
CA ASN A 128 -19.59 -9.65 10.31
C ASN A 128 -19.12 -11.04 10.71
N TYR A 129 -19.99 -12.05 10.70
CA TYR A 129 -19.64 -13.44 10.92
C TYR A 129 -18.60 -13.94 9.92
N LEU A 130 -18.79 -13.65 8.62
CA LEU A 130 -17.85 -14.02 7.56
C LEU A 130 -16.51 -13.29 7.72
N LEU A 131 -16.53 -12.00 8.05
CA LEU A 131 -15.31 -11.21 8.27
C LEU A 131 -14.51 -11.73 9.48
N ILE A 132 -15.17 -12.03 10.59
CA ILE A 132 -14.52 -12.46 11.84
C ILE A 132 -14.05 -13.91 11.73
N THR A 133 -14.92 -14.81 11.25
CA THR A 133 -14.63 -16.26 11.25
C THR A 133 -13.63 -16.65 10.17
N TYR A 134 -13.72 -16.05 9.00
CA TYR A 134 -12.89 -16.41 7.85
C TYR A 134 -11.83 -15.38 7.50
N GLY A 135 -11.74 -14.25 8.23
CA GLY A 135 -10.77 -13.19 7.98
C GLY A 135 -10.93 -12.55 6.59
N LEU A 136 -12.13 -12.57 6.02
CA LEU A 136 -12.42 -12.01 4.71
C LEU A 136 -12.34 -10.47 4.76
N ARG A 137 -11.80 -9.86 3.69
CA ARG A 137 -11.86 -8.41 3.53
C ARG A 137 -13.18 -8.01 2.89
N ASN A 138 -13.67 -6.80 3.17
CA ASN A 138 -14.91 -6.29 2.57
C ASN A 138 -14.96 -6.43 1.04
N LYS A 139 -13.82 -6.25 0.37
CA LYS A 139 -13.73 -6.40 -1.11
C LYS A 139 -13.80 -7.84 -1.60
N ASP A 140 -13.59 -8.81 -0.71
CA ASP A 140 -13.61 -10.23 -1.06
C ASP A 140 -15.04 -10.81 -0.90
N ILE A 141 -15.96 -10.01 -0.30
CA ILE A 141 -17.36 -10.39 -0.07
C ILE A 141 -18.22 -9.74 -1.17
N ASN A 142 -18.52 -10.52 -2.20
CA ASN A 142 -19.46 -10.10 -3.24
C ASN A 142 -20.80 -10.84 -3.03
N LEU A 143 -21.66 -10.28 -2.17
CA LEU A 143 -22.96 -10.85 -1.85
C LEU A 143 -24.02 -10.28 -2.81
N LEU A 144 -24.61 -11.15 -3.63
CA LEU A 144 -25.80 -10.85 -4.39
C LEU A 144 -27.03 -11.04 -3.50
N TYR A 145 -27.77 -9.96 -3.28
CA TYR A 145 -29.07 -10.04 -2.61
C TYR A 145 -30.10 -10.60 -3.58
N VAL A 146 -30.61 -11.81 -3.30
CA VAL A 146 -31.67 -12.44 -4.08
C VAL A 146 -32.96 -12.43 -3.25
N ASN A 147 -34.00 -11.78 -3.73
CA ASN A 147 -35.31 -11.71 -3.07
C ASN A 147 -36.04 -13.07 -3.00
N LYS A 148 -35.64 -14.02 -3.83
CA LYS A 148 -36.15 -15.40 -3.81
C LYS A 148 -34.98 -16.36 -4.00
N LEU A 149 -34.87 -17.35 -3.15
CA LEU A 149 -33.99 -18.49 -3.40
C LEU A 149 -34.42 -19.15 -4.72
N PRO A 150 -33.49 -19.46 -5.64
CA PRO A 150 -33.83 -20.27 -6.79
C PRO A 150 -34.45 -21.55 -6.26
N SER A 151 -35.67 -21.87 -6.71
CA SER A 151 -36.26 -23.17 -6.43
C SER A 151 -35.33 -24.22 -6.98
N ASN A 152 -34.82 -25.11 -6.14
CA ASN A 152 -34.10 -26.29 -6.57
C ASN A 152 -35.04 -27.01 -7.55
N LYS A 153 -34.73 -26.96 -8.83
CA LYS A 153 -35.25 -27.94 -9.76
C LYS A 153 -34.42 -29.19 -9.50
N GLU A 154 -35.08 -30.20 -8.94
CA GLU A 154 -34.60 -31.56 -8.92
C GLU A 154 -34.17 -32.03 -10.30
#